data_e50263d0f31360adbb394ae0554443bb
#
_entry.id   e50263d0f31360adbb394ae0554443bb
#
_cell.length_a   1.000
_cell.length_b   1.000
_cell.length_c   1.000
_cell.angle_alpha   90.00
_cell.angle_beta   90.00
_cell.angle_gamma   90.00
#
_symmetry.space_group_name_H-M   'P 1'
#
loop_
_entity.id
_entity.type
_entity.pdbx_description
1 polymer ?
#
loop_
_entity_poly.entity_id
_entity_poly.type
_entity_poly.pdbx_seq_one_letter_code
_entity_poly.pdbx_strand_id
1 'polypeptide(L)'
;HAFLSKAFADVVEIKGLTIRYVEGRMDRDGTLARNLIAAPSLLADNVAAYYEKVVDFKPHLVMTDFDSFAYLFAKRHGLPIVSVDNQQIITRCKHDDDVKQGVKVDYQLTKAFIRAKLPGCDHYVITTFFEPPVRKKFRETTTLVGPILRGEILKAKRTARTGDHVLVYQTSASSKALLDALNEVSDHRFFVYGMRRKDQKSAPLPDRVGNCFIKDFSEEGFVNDLATCQAVVANGGLSLIGEALYLGKPIFSIPVKNQFEQVMNARYLEKLGYGLGSDVIDAQLLKLFLREREKYAARIVKGHREVGNERLYTIVDSLARRFEKKAKKSEKRGLREA
;
A
#
# COMPACT_ATOMS: atom_id res chain seq x y z
N HIS A 1 -3.57 -12.92 -10.91
CA HIS A 1 -3.36 -13.36 -12.29
C HIS A 1 -4.45 -12.82 -13.22
N ALA A 2 -5.72 -13.26 -13.12
CA ALA A 2 -6.82 -12.91 -14.03
C ALA A 2 -7.04 -11.41 -14.31
N PHE A 3 -6.72 -10.53 -13.37
CA PHE A 3 -6.81 -9.08 -13.55
C PHE A 3 -5.67 -8.55 -14.45
N LEU A 4 -4.43 -8.92 -14.14
CA LEU A 4 -3.26 -8.45 -14.89
C LEU A 4 -3.21 -9.02 -16.31
N SER A 5 -3.63 -10.28 -16.51
CA SER A 5 -3.68 -10.92 -17.84
C SER A 5 -4.64 -10.24 -18.82
N LYS A 6 -5.55 -9.37 -18.36
CA LYS A 6 -6.38 -8.54 -19.25
C LYS A 6 -5.62 -7.36 -19.86
N ALA A 7 -4.59 -6.89 -19.15
CA ALA A 7 -3.83 -5.71 -19.56
C ALA A 7 -2.45 -6.04 -20.14
N PHE A 8 -1.90 -7.21 -19.81
CA PHE A 8 -0.55 -7.64 -20.21
C PHE A 8 -0.59 -9.06 -20.78
N ALA A 9 0.14 -9.28 -21.89
CA ALA A 9 0.20 -10.58 -22.55
C ALA A 9 1.01 -11.61 -21.75
N ASP A 10 2.13 -11.18 -21.16
CA ASP A 10 3.08 -12.06 -20.50
C ASP A 10 2.98 -11.92 -18.97
N VAL A 11 1.99 -12.56 -18.38
CA VAL A 11 1.79 -12.62 -16.94
C VAL A 11 2.04 -14.03 -16.43
N VAL A 12 3.06 -14.17 -15.58
CA VAL A 12 3.40 -15.44 -14.91
C VAL A 12 3.03 -15.37 -13.45
N GLU A 13 2.25 -16.33 -12.98
CA GLU A 13 1.92 -16.45 -11.57
C GLU A 13 3.07 -17.11 -10.82
N ILE A 14 3.54 -16.46 -9.75
CA ILE A 14 4.52 -16.97 -8.81
C ILE A 14 3.91 -17.08 -7.42
N LYS A 15 4.39 -18.00 -6.61
CA LYS A 15 3.92 -18.19 -5.23
C LYS A 15 4.68 -17.26 -4.29
N GLY A 16 3.92 -16.45 -3.54
CA GLY A 16 4.45 -15.52 -2.54
C GLY A 16 4.23 -15.98 -1.10
N LEU A 17 4.83 -15.26 -0.16
CA LEU A 17 4.56 -15.45 1.26
C LEU A 17 3.11 -15.05 1.57
N THR A 18 2.45 -15.86 2.41
CA THR A 18 1.06 -15.61 2.82
C THR A 18 1.03 -15.04 4.24
N ILE A 19 0.40 -13.89 4.42
CA ILE A 19 0.16 -13.30 5.75
C ILE A 19 -1.12 -13.90 6.33
N ARG A 20 -1.05 -14.37 7.58
CA ARG A 20 -2.19 -14.87 8.32
C ARG A 20 -2.76 -13.76 9.19
N TYR A 21 -4.09 -13.63 9.17
CA TYR A 21 -4.84 -12.74 10.05
C TYR A 21 -5.75 -13.55 10.97
N VAL A 22 -5.79 -13.17 12.24
CA VAL A 22 -6.70 -13.75 13.25
C VAL A 22 -7.37 -12.58 13.96
N GLU A 23 -8.69 -12.56 14.00
CA GLU A 23 -9.49 -11.52 14.66
C GLU A 23 -9.08 -10.08 14.30
N GLY A 24 -8.77 -9.85 13.04
CA GLY A 24 -8.36 -8.52 12.56
C GLY A 24 -6.95 -8.08 12.94
N ARG A 25 -6.10 -9.01 13.42
CA ARG A 25 -4.68 -8.77 13.74
C ARG A 25 -3.79 -9.61 12.87
N MET A 26 -2.62 -9.09 12.51
CA MET A 26 -1.60 -9.91 11.88
C MET A 26 -1.08 -10.93 12.89
N ASP A 27 -1.30 -12.21 12.62
CA ASP A 27 -0.76 -13.33 13.38
C ASP A 27 0.67 -13.62 12.89
N ARG A 28 1.67 -13.14 13.62
CA ARG A 28 3.09 -13.27 13.25
C ARG A 28 3.57 -14.70 13.33
N ASP A 29 3.26 -15.39 14.42
CA ASP A 29 3.74 -16.75 14.67
C ASP A 29 3.07 -17.73 13.70
N GLY A 30 1.76 -17.63 13.51
CA GLY A 30 1.04 -18.42 12.53
C GLY A 30 1.44 -18.10 11.08
N THR A 31 1.80 -16.85 10.78
CA THR A 31 2.37 -16.45 9.48
C THR A 31 3.72 -17.11 9.27
N LEU A 32 4.62 -17.05 10.25
CA LEU A 32 5.95 -17.66 10.18
C LEU A 32 5.87 -19.19 10.04
N ALA A 33 5.10 -19.84 10.91
CA ALA A 33 4.92 -21.29 10.89
C ALA A 33 4.35 -21.78 9.55
N ARG A 34 3.29 -21.12 9.04
CA ARG A 34 2.68 -21.46 7.75
C ARG A 34 3.65 -21.31 6.59
N ASN A 35 4.41 -20.23 6.55
CA ASN A 35 5.38 -20.00 5.47
C ASN A 35 6.58 -20.95 5.55
N LEU A 36 7.04 -21.31 6.74
CA LEU A 36 8.10 -22.32 6.92
C LEU A 36 7.65 -23.70 6.44
N ILE A 37 6.42 -24.12 6.77
CA ILE A 37 5.86 -25.40 6.32
C ILE A 37 5.68 -25.42 4.80
N ALA A 38 5.21 -24.32 4.22
CA ALA A 38 4.97 -24.19 2.78
C ALA A 38 6.25 -23.90 1.96
N ALA A 39 7.36 -23.49 2.59
CA ALA A 39 8.55 -23.04 1.88
C ALA A 39 9.10 -24.04 0.86
N PRO A 40 9.19 -25.35 1.12
CA PRO A 40 9.69 -26.31 0.13
C PRO A 40 8.83 -26.38 -1.13
N SER A 41 7.50 -26.44 -1.00
CA SER A 41 6.58 -26.48 -2.15
C SER A 41 6.55 -25.15 -2.91
N LEU A 42 6.53 -24.02 -2.19
CA LEU A 42 6.59 -22.68 -2.78
C LEU A 42 7.87 -22.49 -3.58
N LEU A 43 9.01 -22.98 -3.08
CA LEU A 43 10.29 -22.93 -3.77
C LEU A 43 10.26 -23.79 -5.03
N ALA A 44 9.77 -25.02 -4.95
CA ALA A 44 9.66 -25.94 -6.09
C ALA A 44 8.77 -25.34 -7.20
N ASP A 45 7.59 -24.83 -6.86
CA ASP A 45 6.66 -24.19 -7.80
C ASP A 45 7.32 -22.99 -8.50
N ASN A 46 8.03 -22.15 -7.76
CA ASN A 46 8.71 -20.97 -8.32
C ASN A 46 9.92 -21.36 -9.19
N VAL A 47 10.65 -22.43 -8.84
CA VAL A 47 11.71 -22.97 -9.69
C VAL A 47 11.14 -23.52 -10.98
N ALA A 48 10.05 -24.28 -10.94
CA ALA A 48 9.37 -24.77 -12.13
C ALA A 48 8.90 -23.60 -13.03
N ALA A 49 8.21 -22.61 -12.45
CA ALA A 49 7.76 -21.42 -13.19
C ALA A 49 8.94 -20.64 -13.82
N TYR A 50 10.09 -20.58 -13.14
CA TYR A 50 11.30 -19.98 -13.68
C TYR A 50 11.77 -20.71 -14.96
N TYR A 51 11.97 -22.02 -14.88
CA TYR A 51 12.48 -22.79 -16.03
C TYR A 51 11.48 -22.89 -17.19
N GLU A 52 10.20 -22.97 -16.91
CA GLU A 52 9.16 -23.12 -17.92
C GLU A 52 8.82 -21.82 -18.65
N LYS A 53 8.90 -20.66 -17.98
CA LYS A 53 8.28 -19.43 -18.46
C LYS A 53 9.17 -18.20 -18.42
N VAL A 54 10.24 -18.20 -17.62
CA VAL A 54 11.02 -16.98 -17.33
C VAL A 54 12.47 -17.09 -17.81
N VAL A 55 13.03 -18.30 -17.92
CA VAL A 55 14.46 -18.51 -18.22
C VAL A 55 14.90 -17.86 -19.53
N ASP A 56 14.05 -17.87 -20.54
CA ASP A 56 14.35 -17.29 -21.87
C ASP A 56 14.07 -15.79 -21.96
N PHE A 57 13.41 -15.23 -20.95
CA PHE A 57 13.18 -13.79 -20.86
C PHE A 57 14.46 -13.08 -20.45
N LYS A 58 14.99 -12.24 -21.35
CA LYS A 58 16.26 -11.53 -21.17
C LYS A 58 16.06 -10.04 -20.88
N PRO A 59 15.59 -9.67 -19.67
CA PRO A 59 15.38 -8.27 -19.32
C PRO A 59 16.70 -7.54 -19.10
N HIS A 60 16.71 -6.22 -19.30
CA HIS A 60 17.85 -5.35 -18.99
C HIS A 60 17.74 -4.69 -17.63
N LEU A 61 16.56 -4.73 -17.03
CA LEU A 61 16.23 -4.13 -15.73
C LEU A 61 15.12 -4.94 -15.08
N VAL A 62 15.20 -5.13 -13.77
CA VAL A 62 14.13 -5.72 -12.96
C VAL A 62 13.55 -4.64 -12.05
N MET A 63 12.24 -4.51 -12.08
CA MET A 63 11.49 -3.72 -11.11
C MET A 63 10.75 -4.66 -10.16
N THR A 64 10.75 -4.33 -8.86
CA THR A 64 10.07 -5.13 -7.84
C THR A 64 9.23 -4.24 -6.93
N ASP A 65 7.99 -4.66 -6.67
CA ASP A 65 7.14 -4.12 -5.61
C ASP A 65 7.27 -5.02 -4.38
N PHE A 66 8.39 -4.89 -3.69
CA PHE A 66 8.70 -5.63 -2.47
C PHE A 66 8.59 -7.16 -2.63
N ASP A 67 8.85 -7.69 -3.83
CA ASP A 67 8.79 -9.11 -4.13
C ASP A 67 10.17 -9.76 -4.14
N SER A 68 10.28 -10.95 -3.49
CA SER A 68 11.55 -11.66 -3.34
C SER A 68 11.95 -12.46 -4.59
N PHE A 69 10.98 -12.95 -5.38
CA PHE A 69 11.28 -13.71 -6.59
C PHE A 69 11.97 -12.84 -7.64
N ALA A 70 11.38 -11.68 -7.94
CA ALA A 70 11.97 -10.71 -8.86
C ALA A 70 13.37 -10.27 -8.41
N TYR A 71 13.56 -10.06 -7.10
CA TYR A 71 14.86 -9.73 -6.52
C TYR A 71 15.90 -10.85 -6.72
N LEU A 72 15.56 -12.09 -6.40
CA LEU A 72 16.46 -13.26 -6.53
C LEU A 72 16.77 -13.53 -8.01
N PHE A 73 15.79 -13.41 -8.89
CA PHE A 73 15.98 -13.49 -10.33
C PHE A 73 17.02 -12.48 -10.81
N ALA A 74 16.85 -11.22 -10.46
CA ALA A 74 17.80 -10.18 -10.86
C ALA A 74 19.21 -10.44 -10.33
N LYS A 75 19.36 -10.84 -9.06
CA LYS A 75 20.66 -11.18 -8.45
C LYS A 75 21.31 -12.37 -9.16
N ARG A 76 20.53 -13.41 -9.50
CA ARG A 76 21.03 -14.60 -10.22
C ARG A 76 21.59 -14.25 -11.59
N HIS A 77 20.97 -13.27 -12.28
CA HIS A 77 21.33 -12.86 -13.64
C HIS A 77 22.23 -11.60 -13.69
N GLY A 78 22.66 -11.07 -12.57
CA GLY A 78 23.49 -9.85 -12.50
C GLY A 78 22.80 -8.60 -13.06
N LEU A 79 21.47 -8.56 -13.00
CA LEU A 79 20.66 -7.46 -13.54
C LEU A 79 20.50 -6.33 -12.52
N PRO A 80 20.41 -5.07 -12.99
CA PRO A 80 20.06 -3.96 -12.13
C PRO A 80 18.64 -4.10 -11.59
N ILE A 81 18.44 -3.69 -10.33
CA ILE A 81 17.17 -3.82 -9.60
C ILE A 81 16.70 -2.44 -9.12
N VAL A 82 15.47 -2.09 -9.47
CA VAL A 82 14.75 -0.94 -8.92
C VAL A 82 13.60 -1.44 -8.05
N SER A 83 13.63 -1.12 -6.75
CA SER A 83 12.49 -1.34 -5.86
C SER A 83 11.53 -0.16 -5.93
N VAL A 84 10.25 -0.43 -6.15
CA VAL A 84 9.18 0.59 -6.16
C VAL A 84 8.15 0.15 -5.12
N ASP A 85 8.28 0.64 -3.89
CA ASP A 85 7.44 0.21 -2.77
C ASP A 85 7.34 1.31 -1.69
N ASN A 86 6.47 1.11 -0.70
CA ASN A 86 6.36 1.99 0.47
C ASN A 86 7.22 1.50 1.65
N GLN A 87 7.42 0.20 1.82
CA GLN A 87 8.05 -0.39 3.01
C GLN A 87 9.45 0.14 3.27
N GLN A 88 10.20 0.44 2.22
CA GLN A 88 11.57 0.93 2.33
C GLN A 88 11.69 2.30 3.02
N ILE A 89 10.61 3.06 3.16
CA ILE A 89 10.58 4.31 3.93
C ILE A 89 11.02 4.08 5.39
N ILE A 90 10.65 2.93 5.98
CA ILE A 90 10.98 2.55 7.35
C ILE A 90 12.49 2.38 7.55
N THR A 91 13.18 1.88 6.53
CA THR A 91 14.63 1.60 6.62
C THR A 91 15.49 2.74 6.15
N ARG A 92 15.07 3.48 5.13
CA ARG A 92 15.88 4.46 4.41
C ARG A 92 15.66 5.89 4.86
N CYS A 93 14.55 6.18 5.55
CA CYS A 93 14.23 7.51 6.05
C CYS A 93 14.42 7.64 7.57
N LYS A 94 14.49 8.88 8.04
CA LYS A 94 14.45 9.21 9.46
C LYS A 94 13.00 9.49 9.85
N HIS A 95 12.56 8.92 10.96
CA HIS A 95 11.23 9.16 11.52
C HIS A 95 11.40 9.74 12.92
N ASP A 96 10.53 10.67 13.27
CA ASP A 96 10.51 11.30 14.58
C ASP A 96 10.10 10.28 15.65
N ASP A 97 10.41 10.57 16.92
CA ASP A 97 10.17 9.62 18.00
C ASP A 97 8.68 9.45 18.33
N ASP A 98 7.87 10.49 18.11
CA ASP A 98 6.42 10.44 18.23
C ASP A 98 5.80 9.39 17.30
N VAL A 99 6.32 9.24 16.07
CA VAL A 99 5.88 8.22 15.10
C VAL A 99 6.20 6.79 15.58
N LYS A 100 7.17 6.60 16.45
CA LYS A 100 7.62 5.30 16.99
C LYS A 100 7.15 5.02 18.42
N GLN A 101 6.51 5.98 19.07
CA GLN A 101 6.09 5.86 20.47
C GLN A 101 5.13 4.68 20.69
N GLY A 102 5.36 3.87 21.70
CA GLY A 102 4.53 2.70 22.01
C GLY A 102 4.69 1.49 21.06
N VAL A 103 5.40 1.63 19.91
CA VAL A 103 5.56 0.56 18.89
C VAL A 103 7.01 0.35 18.49
N LYS A 104 7.97 0.65 19.40
CA LYS A 104 9.42 0.54 19.09
C LYS A 104 9.85 -0.87 18.72
N VAL A 105 9.28 -1.89 19.34
CA VAL A 105 9.59 -3.30 19.05
C VAL A 105 9.13 -3.65 17.64
N ASP A 106 7.88 -3.30 17.30
CA ASP A 106 7.30 -3.53 15.97
C ASP A 106 8.09 -2.81 14.88
N TYR A 107 8.52 -1.59 15.15
CA TYR A 107 9.41 -0.84 14.26
C TYR A 107 10.72 -1.57 14.00
N GLN A 108 11.39 -2.09 15.03
CA GLN A 108 12.67 -2.78 14.85
C GLN A 108 12.51 -4.11 14.12
N LEU A 109 11.48 -4.90 14.45
CA LEU A 109 11.17 -6.15 13.77
C LEU A 109 10.84 -5.93 12.29
N THR A 110 9.95 -4.97 12.00
CA THR A 110 9.61 -4.61 10.62
C THR A 110 10.83 -4.15 9.83
N LYS A 111 11.67 -3.33 10.45
CA LYS A 111 12.90 -2.84 9.84
C LYS A 111 13.90 -3.95 9.55
N ALA A 112 14.06 -4.94 10.45
CA ALA A 112 14.91 -6.10 10.24
C ALA A 112 14.37 -6.96 9.08
N PHE A 113 13.07 -7.22 9.05
CA PHE A 113 12.40 -7.96 7.97
C PHE A 113 12.59 -7.30 6.60
N ILE A 114 12.35 -5.98 6.49
CA ILE A 114 12.52 -5.25 5.22
C ILE A 114 13.97 -5.33 4.73
N ARG A 115 14.95 -5.19 5.62
CA ARG A 115 16.36 -5.29 5.27
C ARG A 115 16.76 -6.69 4.79
N ALA A 116 16.19 -7.72 5.40
CA ALA A 116 16.47 -9.11 5.02
C ALA A 116 15.84 -9.48 3.67
N LYS A 117 14.65 -8.92 3.39
CA LYS A 117 13.87 -9.28 2.20
C LYS A 117 14.45 -8.72 0.90
N LEU A 118 14.88 -7.44 0.88
CA LEU A 118 15.46 -6.77 -0.28
C LEU A 118 16.76 -6.02 0.09
N PRO A 119 17.87 -6.71 0.34
CA PRO A 119 19.05 -6.13 0.98
C PRO A 119 19.89 -5.19 0.11
N GLY A 120 19.75 -5.20 -1.20
CA GLY A 120 20.65 -4.45 -2.07
C GLY A 120 20.12 -4.25 -3.48
N CYS A 121 19.04 -3.46 -3.65
CA CYS A 121 18.64 -2.94 -4.94
C CYS A 121 19.52 -1.77 -5.35
N ASP A 122 19.69 -1.55 -6.66
CA ASP A 122 20.50 -0.47 -7.21
C ASP A 122 19.84 0.90 -6.99
N HIS A 123 18.51 0.95 -6.96
CA HIS A 123 17.74 2.15 -6.61
C HIS A 123 16.42 1.79 -5.93
N TYR A 124 15.95 2.69 -5.07
CA TYR A 124 14.69 2.57 -4.34
C TYR A 124 13.83 3.80 -4.61
N VAL A 125 12.72 3.61 -5.30
CA VAL A 125 11.68 4.60 -5.50
C VAL A 125 10.59 4.34 -4.45
N ILE A 126 10.51 5.21 -3.45
CA ILE A 126 9.61 5.02 -2.32
C ILE A 126 8.35 5.84 -2.53
N THR A 127 7.22 5.15 -2.61
CA THR A 127 5.90 5.78 -2.73
C THR A 127 5.40 6.21 -1.35
N THR A 128 4.95 7.48 -1.23
CA THR A 128 4.56 8.03 0.05
C THR A 128 3.73 9.30 -0.11
N PHE A 129 2.84 9.60 0.86
CA PHE A 129 2.10 10.86 0.94
C PHE A 129 2.73 11.88 1.91
N PHE A 130 3.85 11.53 2.54
CA PHE A 130 4.62 12.37 3.45
C PHE A 130 6.12 12.28 3.10
N GLU A 131 6.90 13.30 3.43
CA GLU A 131 8.30 13.43 2.99
C GLU A 131 9.28 13.43 4.18
N PRO A 132 9.57 12.27 4.80
CA PRO A 132 10.57 12.18 5.84
C PRO A 132 11.99 12.30 5.25
N PRO A 133 12.95 12.88 5.98
CA PRO A 133 14.32 13.04 5.47
C PRO A 133 14.98 11.68 5.17
N VAL A 134 15.44 11.50 3.94
CA VAL A 134 16.24 10.32 3.57
C VAL A 134 17.57 10.34 4.34
N ARG A 135 17.96 9.21 4.93
CA ARG A 135 19.24 9.07 5.66
C ARG A 135 20.41 9.35 4.73
N LYS A 136 21.41 10.12 5.19
CA LYS A 136 22.54 10.61 4.40
C LYS A 136 23.16 9.53 3.51
N LYS A 137 23.40 8.32 4.06
CA LYS A 137 24.03 7.21 3.34
C LYS A 137 23.17 6.57 2.21
N PHE A 138 21.90 6.95 2.10
CA PHE A 138 20.98 6.39 1.11
C PHE A 138 20.49 7.41 0.06
N ARG A 139 20.92 8.68 0.16
CA ARG A 139 20.41 9.78 -0.69
C ARG A 139 20.60 9.51 -2.18
N GLU A 140 21.73 8.94 -2.58
CA GLU A 140 22.06 8.69 -3.99
C GLU A 140 21.25 7.53 -4.60
N THR A 141 20.73 6.63 -3.75
CA THR A 141 20.00 5.44 -4.18
C THR A 141 18.54 5.43 -3.72
N THR A 142 18.00 6.59 -3.34
CA THR A 142 16.59 6.69 -2.87
C THR A 142 15.92 7.92 -3.42
N THR A 143 14.76 7.73 -4.00
CA THR A 143 13.89 8.82 -4.46
C THR A 143 12.50 8.64 -3.82
N LEU A 144 11.96 9.72 -3.25
CA LEU A 144 10.58 9.74 -2.76
C LEU A 144 9.66 10.25 -3.87
N VAL A 145 8.52 9.57 -4.05
CA VAL A 145 7.46 9.96 -5.00
C VAL A 145 6.10 9.92 -4.32
N GLY A 146 5.11 10.59 -4.89
CA GLY A 146 3.73 10.49 -4.43
C GLY A 146 3.17 9.07 -4.53
N PRO A 147 2.03 8.78 -3.87
CA PRO A 147 1.34 7.51 -4.00
C PRO A 147 1.02 7.20 -5.46
N ILE A 148 1.10 5.92 -5.84
CA ILE A 148 0.68 5.47 -7.17
C ILE A 148 -0.84 5.44 -7.22
N LEU A 149 -1.41 6.08 -8.22
CA LEU A 149 -2.85 6.23 -8.38
C LEU A 149 -3.34 5.41 -9.57
N ARG A 150 -4.47 4.73 -9.40
CA ARG A 150 -5.15 4.02 -10.49
C ARG A 150 -5.70 5.02 -11.51
N GLY A 151 -5.78 4.60 -12.79
CA GLY A 151 -6.33 5.44 -13.87
C GLY A 151 -7.75 5.92 -13.59
N GLU A 152 -8.58 5.09 -12.95
CA GLU A 152 -9.96 5.36 -12.56
C GLU A 152 -10.02 6.50 -11.53
N ILE A 153 -9.09 6.56 -10.57
CA ILE A 153 -8.97 7.64 -9.58
C ILE A 153 -8.56 8.96 -10.25
N LEU A 154 -7.60 8.90 -11.19
CA LEU A 154 -7.19 10.08 -11.96
C LEU A 154 -8.37 10.66 -12.77
N LYS A 155 -9.20 9.81 -13.36
CA LYS A 155 -10.41 10.20 -14.07
C LYS A 155 -11.48 10.76 -13.13
N ALA A 156 -11.69 10.10 -11.97
CA ALA A 156 -12.70 10.49 -10.99
C ALA A 156 -12.45 11.86 -10.33
N LYS A 157 -11.21 12.38 -10.39
CA LYS A 157 -10.88 13.73 -9.89
C LYS A 157 -11.76 14.82 -10.51
N ARG A 158 -12.16 14.67 -11.77
CA ARG A 158 -12.99 15.64 -12.49
C ARG A 158 -14.42 15.70 -11.97
N THR A 159 -14.92 14.61 -11.37
CA THR A 159 -16.27 14.47 -10.83
C THR A 159 -16.30 14.44 -9.31
N ALA A 160 -15.12 14.58 -8.67
CA ALA A 160 -15.01 14.57 -7.22
C ALA A 160 -15.79 15.73 -6.60
N ARG A 161 -16.64 15.39 -5.62
CA ARG A 161 -17.47 16.35 -4.87
C ARG A 161 -17.71 15.86 -3.47
N THR A 162 -18.16 16.72 -2.58
CA THR A 162 -18.60 16.33 -1.24
C THR A 162 -20.08 15.99 -1.30
N GLY A 163 -20.41 14.72 -1.12
CA GLY A 163 -21.77 14.21 -0.99
C GLY A 163 -22.18 14.08 0.47
N ASP A 164 -23.12 13.18 0.75
CA ASP A 164 -23.80 13.04 2.04
C ASP A 164 -23.46 11.72 2.79
N HIS A 165 -22.49 10.95 2.29
CA HIS A 165 -22.09 9.70 2.90
C HIS A 165 -20.60 9.70 3.31
N VAL A 166 -20.27 8.82 4.25
CA VAL A 166 -18.90 8.46 4.65
C VAL A 166 -18.58 7.12 4.03
N LEU A 167 -17.47 7.02 3.32
CA LEU A 167 -16.97 5.74 2.80
C LEU A 167 -16.25 4.99 3.93
N VAL A 168 -16.59 3.73 4.14
CA VAL A 168 -15.92 2.84 5.08
C VAL A 168 -15.31 1.66 4.33
N TYR A 169 -14.01 1.45 4.47
CA TYR A 169 -13.31 0.29 3.92
C TYR A 169 -12.49 -0.40 4.98
N GLN A 170 -12.99 -1.53 5.47
CA GLN A 170 -12.35 -2.31 6.51
C GLN A 170 -12.31 -3.79 6.13
N THR A 171 -11.11 -4.37 6.13
CA THR A 171 -10.91 -5.79 5.79
C THR A 171 -10.62 -6.66 7.01
N SER A 172 -10.40 -6.07 8.18
CA SER A 172 -9.83 -6.76 9.35
C SER A 172 -10.58 -6.58 10.66
N ALA A 173 -11.55 -5.67 10.74
CA ALA A 173 -12.34 -5.47 11.96
C ALA A 173 -13.39 -6.57 12.17
N SER A 174 -13.75 -6.88 13.42
CA SER A 174 -14.97 -7.63 13.68
C SER A 174 -16.13 -6.79 13.15
N SER A 175 -16.94 -7.36 12.27
CA SER A 175 -18.03 -6.66 11.60
C SER A 175 -19.00 -6.01 12.58
N LYS A 176 -19.28 -6.66 13.72
CA LYS A 176 -20.22 -6.18 14.73
C LYS A 176 -19.74 -4.90 15.43
N ALA A 177 -18.53 -4.89 16.00
CA ALA A 177 -18.03 -3.72 16.74
C ALA A 177 -17.92 -2.47 15.85
N LEU A 178 -17.53 -2.65 14.57
CA LEU A 178 -17.49 -1.56 13.61
C LEU A 178 -18.90 -1.02 13.34
N LEU A 179 -19.88 -1.89 13.03
CA LEU A 179 -21.25 -1.48 12.74
C LEU A 179 -21.92 -0.82 13.94
N ASP A 180 -21.69 -1.33 15.15
CA ASP A 180 -22.22 -0.74 16.39
C ASP A 180 -21.69 0.70 16.56
N ALA A 181 -20.38 0.91 16.43
CA ALA A 181 -19.79 2.25 16.54
C ALA A 181 -20.25 3.22 15.45
N LEU A 182 -20.43 2.75 14.20
CA LEU A 182 -20.96 3.56 13.11
C LEU A 182 -22.42 3.95 13.35
N ASN A 183 -23.24 3.03 13.88
CA ASN A 183 -24.64 3.29 14.20
C ASN A 183 -24.85 4.28 15.36
N GLU A 184 -23.87 4.43 16.26
CA GLU A 184 -23.89 5.50 17.27
C GLU A 184 -23.74 6.90 16.68
N VAL A 185 -23.32 7.03 15.40
CA VAL A 185 -23.17 8.29 14.67
C VAL A 185 -24.36 8.42 13.70
N SER A 186 -25.55 8.55 14.24
CA SER A 186 -26.83 8.41 13.54
C SER A 186 -27.16 9.48 12.49
N ASP A 187 -26.50 10.63 12.54
CA ASP A 187 -26.66 11.77 11.63
C ASP A 187 -25.86 11.63 10.30
N HIS A 188 -25.15 10.51 10.12
CA HIS A 188 -24.38 10.22 8.92
C HIS A 188 -24.78 8.89 8.29
N ARG A 189 -24.67 8.80 6.96
CA ARG A 189 -24.80 7.56 6.20
C ARG A 189 -23.43 6.97 5.90
N PHE A 190 -23.27 5.68 6.12
CA PHE A 190 -22.01 4.96 5.90
C PHE A 190 -22.17 3.97 4.76
N PHE A 191 -21.33 4.08 3.72
CA PHE A 191 -21.21 3.09 2.66
C PHE A 191 -20.02 2.17 3.00
N VAL A 192 -20.33 0.92 3.35
CA VAL A 192 -19.38 0.00 3.97
C VAL A 192 -18.97 -1.08 3.00
N TYR A 193 -17.69 -1.12 2.67
CA TYR A 193 -17.03 -2.09 1.81
C TYR A 193 -16.12 -3.03 2.59
N GLY A 194 -15.87 -4.23 2.04
CA GLY A 194 -14.93 -5.21 2.59
C GLY A 194 -15.52 -6.16 3.64
N MET A 195 -16.78 -6.01 4.00
CA MET A 195 -17.45 -6.89 4.95
C MET A 195 -18.05 -8.15 4.33
N ARG A 196 -18.38 -8.14 3.03
CA ARG A 196 -18.83 -9.30 2.27
C ARG A 196 -17.65 -9.87 1.50
N ARG A 197 -17.19 -11.03 1.93
CA ARG A 197 -16.11 -11.75 1.25
C ARG A 197 -16.68 -13.04 0.66
N LYS A 198 -16.30 -13.36 -0.57
CA LYS A 198 -16.75 -14.57 -1.29
C LYS A 198 -16.33 -15.88 -0.59
N ASP A 199 -15.28 -15.83 0.23
CA ASP A 199 -14.72 -16.95 1.00
C ASP A 199 -15.30 -17.07 2.43
N GLN A 200 -16.25 -16.22 2.80
CA GLN A 200 -16.79 -16.18 4.15
C GLN A 200 -17.84 -17.29 4.34
N LYS A 201 -17.61 -18.16 5.33
CA LYS A 201 -18.52 -19.27 5.69
C LYS A 201 -19.77 -18.84 6.46
N SER A 202 -19.81 -17.59 6.95
CA SER A 202 -20.96 -17.02 7.66
C SER A 202 -22.02 -16.51 6.69
N ALA A 203 -23.28 -16.47 7.14
CA ALA A 203 -24.37 -15.88 6.37
C ALA A 203 -24.03 -14.46 5.93
N PRO A 204 -24.37 -14.06 4.69
CA PRO A 204 -24.10 -12.71 4.20
C PRO A 204 -24.84 -11.67 5.06
N LEU A 205 -24.16 -10.57 5.35
CA LEU A 205 -24.78 -9.43 6.01
C LEU A 205 -25.91 -8.85 5.14
N PRO A 206 -27.00 -8.34 5.74
CA PRO A 206 -28.05 -7.64 5.00
C PRO A 206 -27.49 -6.40 4.32
N ASP A 207 -28.20 -5.88 3.30
CA ASP A 207 -27.76 -4.71 2.54
C ASP A 207 -27.70 -3.44 3.40
N ARG A 208 -28.46 -3.43 4.50
CA ARG A 208 -28.49 -2.32 5.44
C ARG A 208 -28.56 -2.78 6.89
N VAL A 209 -27.74 -2.15 7.74
CA VAL A 209 -27.74 -2.28 9.19
C VAL A 209 -27.76 -0.89 9.80
N GLY A 210 -28.93 -0.41 10.23
CA GLY A 210 -29.09 0.94 10.75
C GLY A 210 -28.80 2.00 9.68
N ASN A 211 -27.80 2.87 9.92
CA ASN A 211 -27.31 3.88 9.00
C ASN A 211 -26.16 3.41 8.10
N CYS A 212 -25.79 2.12 8.18
CA CYS A 212 -24.76 1.48 7.38
C CYS A 212 -25.35 0.76 6.17
N PHE A 213 -24.90 1.10 4.97
CA PHE A 213 -25.24 0.45 3.70
C PHE A 213 -24.07 -0.48 3.31
N ILE A 214 -24.29 -1.80 3.38
CA ILE A 214 -23.26 -2.79 3.10
C ILE A 214 -23.17 -3.02 1.61
N LYS A 215 -22.04 -2.63 1.02
CA LYS A 215 -21.80 -2.67 -0.42
C LYS A 215 -20.99 -3.90 -0.81
N ASP A 216 -21.38 -4.54 -1.91
CA ASP A 216 -20.53 -5.48 -2.61
C ASP A 216 -19.40 -4.73 -3.32
N PHE A 217 -18.22 -5.35 -3.39
CA PHE A 217 -17.09 -4.70 -4.04
C PHE A 217 -17.27 -4.70 -5.55
N SER A 218 -17.35 -3.49 -6.10
CA SER A 218 -17.25 -3.18 -7.51
C SER A 218 -16.25 -2.05 -7.65
N GLU A 219 -15.30 -2.15 -8.56
CA GLU A 219 -14.26 -1.13 -8.73
C GLU A 219 -14.88 0.23 -9.08
N GLU A 220 -15.77 0.25 -10.06
CA GLU A 220 -16.49 1.47 -10.48
C GLU A 220 -17.30 2.07 -9.33
N GLY A 221 -18.11 1.24 -8.63
CA GLY A 221 -18.91 1.67 -7.50
C GLY A 221 -18.06 2.22 -6.36
N PHE A 222 -16.96 1.55 -6.02
CA PHE A 222 -16.03 2.00 -4.99
C PHE A 222 -15.37 3.35 -5.34
N VAL A 223 -14.88 3.50 -6.58
CA VAL A 223 -14.24 4.74 -7.05
C VAL A 223 -15.25 5.90 -7.07
N ASN A 224 -16.48 5.65 -7.51
CA ASN A 224 -17.53 6.66 -7.49
C ASN A 224 -17.90 7.08 -6.07
N ASP A 225 -18.10 6.12 -5.16
CA ASP A 225 -18.43 6.41 -3.76
C ASP A 225 -17.24 7.10 -3.05
N LEU A 226 -16.00 6.76 -3.35
CA LEU A 226 -14.81 7.45 -2.85
C LEU A 226 -14.73 8.89 -3.37
N ALA A 227 -15.01 9.12 -4.65
CA ALA A 227 -14.97 10.46 -5.25
C ALA A 227 -16.07 11.38 -4.70
N THR A 228 -17.19 10.81 -4.26
CA THR A 228 -18.36 11.57 -3.81
C THR A 228 -18.59 11.55 -2.30
N CYS A 229 -17.78 10.83 -1.51
CA CYS A 229 -17.91 10.84 -0.04
C CYS A 229 -17.49 12.18 0.59
N GLN A 230 -17.93 12.40 1.83
CA GLN A 230 -17.47 13.54 2.64
C GLN A 230 -16.21 13.23 3.43
N ALA A 231 -15.98 11.96 3.75
CA ALA A 231 -14.82 11.48 4.48
C ALA A 231 -14.65 9.96 4.28
N VAL A 232 -13.48 9.44 4.67
CA VAL A 232 -13.13 8.02 4.57
C VAL A 232 -12.79 7.47 5.96
N VAL A 233 -13.32 6.30 6.30
CA VAL A 233 -12.90 5.48 7.44
C VAL A 233 -12.22 4.23 6.89
N ALA A 234 -10.94 4.04 7.18
CA ALA A 234 -10.18 2.94 6.58
C ALA A 234 -9.03 2.46 7.49
N ASN A 235 -8.42 1.34 7.09
CA ASN A 235 -7.13 0.94 7.63
C ASN A 235 -6.03 1.93 7.18
N GLY A 236 -4.83 1.79 7.73
CA GLY A 236 -3.68 2.66 7.39
C GLY A 236 -2.94 2.27 6.10
N GLY A 237 -3.61 1.64 5.12
CA GLY A 237 -2.99 1.22 3.86
C GLY A 237 -2.70 2.39 2.93
N LEU A 238 -1.47 2.47 2.39
CA LEU A 238 -1.01 3.59 1.56
C LEU A 238 -1.87 3.84 0.33
N SER A 239 -2.31 2.79 -0.37
CA SER A 239 -3.04 2.94 -1.63
C SER A 239 -4.32 3.74 -1.45
N LEU A 240 -5.19 3.34 -0.51
CA LEU A 240 -6.44 4.04 -0.26
C LEU A 240 -6.20 5.44 0.36
N ILE A 241 -5.20 5.57 1.22
CA ILE A 241 -4.80 6.90 1.74
C ILE A 241 -4.42 7.82 0.58
N GLY A 242 -3.56 7.36 -0.33
CA GLY A 242 -3.14 8.15 -1.49
C GLY A 242 -4.31 8.56 -2.40
N GLU A 243 -5.21 7.63 -2.68
CA GLU A 243 -6.41 7.87 -3.49
C GLU A 243 -7.36 8.89 -2.81
N ALA A 244 -7.61 8.72 -1.51
CA ALA A 244 -8.45 9.63 -0.75
C ALA A 244 -7.87 11.04 -0.67
N LEU A 245 -6.57 11.17 -0.38
CA LEU A 245 -5.88 12.47 -0.34
C LEU A 245 -5.88 13.16 -1.70
N TYR A 246 -5.64 12.41 -2.79
CA TYR A 246 -5.72 12.94 -4.15
C TYR A 246 -7.10 13.51 -4.48
N LEU A 247 -8.17 12.85 -4.02
CA LEU A 247 -9.55 13.31 -4.18
C LEU A 247 -9.96 14.38 -3.14
N GLY A 248 -9.06 14.78 -2.23
CA GLY A 248 -9.33 15.78 -1.19
C GLY A 248 -10.17 15.26 -0.03
N LYS A 249 -10.20 13.95 0.21
CA LYS A 249 -11.03 13.32 1.24
C LYS A 249 -10.26 13.13 2.54
N PRO A 250 -10.74 13.69 3.67
CA PRO A 250 -10.14 13.45 4.98
C PRO A 250 -10.36 12.01 5.44
N ILE A 251 -9.43 11.51 6.26
CA ILE A 251 -9.36 10.08 6.60
C ILE A 251 -9.36 9.88 8.11
N PHE A 252 -10.26 9.02 8.60
CA PHE A 252 -10.19 8.41 9.92
C PHE A 252 -9.53 7.04 9.76
N SER A 253 -8.28 6.91 10.24
CA SER A 253 -7.48 5.69 10.04
C SER A 253 -7.49 4.80 11.27
N ILE A 254 -7.83 3.51 11.08
CA ILE A 254 -7.79 2.47 12.12
C ILE A 254 -6.79 1.40 11.67
N PRO A 255 -5.49 1.53 12.02
CA PRO A 255 -4.47 0.61 11.58
C PRO A 255 -4.73 -0.84 12.03
N VAL A 256 -4.39 -1.78 11.17
CA VAL A 256 -4.39 -3.21 11.55
C VAL A 256 -3.32 -3.43 12.60
N LYS A 257 -3.70 -4.04 13.74
CA LYS A 257 -2.77 -4.35 14.83
C LYS A 257 -1.60 -5.19 14.34
N ASN A 258 -0.41 -4.88 14.85
CA ASN A 258 0.86 -5.50 14.48
C ASN A 258 1.37 -5.16 13.07
N GLN A 259 0.76 -4.24 12.34
CA GLN A 259 1.26 -3.71 11.08
C GLN A 259 1.85 -2.31 11.28
N PHE A 260 3.15 -2.24 11.57
CA PHE A 260 3.84 -0.96 11.85
C PHE A 260 3.69 0.06 10.73
N GLU A 261 3.71 -0.36 9.46
CA GLU A 261 3.51 0.53 8.31
C GLU A 261 2.18 1.31 8.41
N GLN A 262 1.09 0.61 8.73
CA GLN A 262 -0.22 1.25 8.85
C GLN A 262 -0.30 2.19 10.05
N VAL A 263 0.30 1.82 11.18
CA VAL A 263 0.42 2.70 12.36
C VAL A 263 1.20 3.97 12.01
N MET A 264 2.31 3.82 11.30
CA MET A 264 3.11 4.94 10.82
C MET A 264 2.31 5.86 9.89
N ASN A 265 1.60 5.30 8.94
CA ASN A 265 0.76 6.06 8.01
C ASN A 265 -0.34 6.84 8.75
N ALA A 266 -1.04 6.23 9.71
CA ALA A 266 -2.05 6.90 10.53
C ALA A 266 -1.47 8.07 11.32
N ARG A 267 -0.29 7.92 11.93
CA ARG A 267 0.40 8.98 12.65
C ARG A 267 0.85 10.14 11.77
N TYR A 268 1.30 9.85 10.55
CA TYR A 268 1.62 10.90 9.58
C TYR A 268 0.38 11.61 9.05
N LEU A 269 -0.76 10.90 8.86
CA LEU A 269 -2.04 11.55 8.53
C LEU A 269 -2.42 12.60 9.59
N GLU A 270 -2.34 12.22 10.86
CA GLU A 270 -2.65 13.10 11.99
C GLU A 270 -1.65 14.27 12.09
N LYS A 271 -0.36 13.98 11.99
CA LYS A 271 0.72 14.99 12.05
C LYS A 271 0.60 16.04 10.94
N LEU A 272 0.15 15.64 9.75
CA LEU A 272 -0.07 16.54 8.62
C LEU A 272 -1.43 17.27 8.69
N GLY A 273 -2.32 16.84 9.61
CA GLY A 273 -3.67 17.38 9.71
C GLY A 273 -4.57 16.98 8.55
N TYR A 274 -4.38 15.78 7.99
CA TYR A 274 -5.19 15.23 6.90
C TYR A 274 -6.31 14.32 7.40
N GLY A 275 -6.32 14.05 8.70
CA GLY A 275 -7.31 13.20 9.35
C GLY A 275 -6.94 12.89 10.78
N LEU A 276 -7.51 11.81 11.30
CA LEU A 276 -7.31 11.32 12.66
C LEU A 276 -6.94 9.82 12.63
N GLY A 277 -6.07 9.39 13.53
CA GLY A 277 -5.71 8.00 13.76
C GLY A 277 -6.29 7.47 15.07
N SER A 278 -6.71 6.21 15.09
CA SER A 278 -7.11 5.52 16.31
C SER A 278 -6.78 4.03 16.24
N ASP A 279 -6.34 3.45 17.35
CA ASP A 279 -6.04 2.01 17.43
C ASP A 279 -7.29 1.13 17.41
N VAL A 280 -8.45 1.71 17.66
CA VAL A 280 -9.77 1.04 17.66
C VAL A 280 -10.82 1.96 17.07
N ILE A 281 -11.93 1.39 16.60
CA ILE A 281 -13.09 2.20 16.26
C ILE A 281 -13.71 2.76 17.55
N ASP A 282 -13.82 4.08 17.61
CA ASP A 282 -14.41 4.81 18.72
C ASP A 282 -15.42 5.82 18.17
N ALA A 283 -16.68 5.69 18.58
CA ALA A 283 -17.78 6.52 18.07
C ALA A 283 -17.61 8.00 18.44
N GLN A 284 -17.02 8.33 19.60
CA GLN A 284 -16.81 9.71 20.02
C GLN A 284 -15.71 10.38 19.22
N LEU A 285 -14.59 9.66 19.01
CA LEU A 285 -13.52 10.12 18.12
C LEU A 285 -14.00 10.26 16.67
N LEU A 286 -14.85 9.35 16.20
CA LEU A 286 -15.43 9.44 14.88
C LEU A 286 -16.36 10.66 14.73
N LYS A 287 -17.20 10.94 15.74
CA LYS A 287 -18.03 12.17 15.78
C LYS A 287 -17.16 13.42 15.75
N LEU A 288 -16.09 13.45 16.54
CA LEU A 288 -15.13 14.57 16.55
C LEU A 288 -14.51 14.76 15.16
N PHE A 289 -14.00 13.69 14.56
CA PHE A 289 -13.40 13.72 13.23
C PHE A 289 -14.39 14.24 12.17
N LEU A 290 -15.61 13.73 12.15
CA LEU A 290 -16.62 14.13 11.17
C LEU A 290 -17.05 15.61 11.35
N ARG A 291 -17.10 16.10 12.57
CA ARG A 291 -17.33 17.53 12.86
C ARG A 291 -16.21 18.41 12.30
N GLU A 292 -14.96 17.95 12.41
CA GLU A 292 -13.76 18.69 11.99
C GLU A 292 -13.34 18.40 10.51
N ARG A 293 -14.10 17.57 9.78
CA ARG A 293 -13.72 17.07 8.44
C ARG A 293 -13.35 18.18 7.44
N GLU A 294 -14.04 19.32 7.51
CA GLU A 294 -13.77 20.44 6.62
C GLU A 294 -12.40 21.08 6.85
N LYS A 295 -11.94 21.12 8.10
CA LYS A 295 -10.58 21.56 8.45
C LYS A 295 -9.54 20.63 7.83
N TYR A 296 -9.74 19.30 7.96
CA TYR A 296 -8.84 18.32 7.37
C TYR A 296 -8.85 18.41 5.84
N ALA A 297 -10.02 18.54 5.21
CA ALA A 297 -10.13 18.71 3.76
C ALA A 297 -9.41 19.97 3.28
N ALA A 298 -9.59 21.10 3.95
CA ALA A 298 -8.88 22.35 3.65
C ALA A 298 -7.36 22.20 3.79
N ARG A 299 -6.91 21.41 4.79
CA ARG A 299 -5.48 21.14 5.00
C ARG A 299 -4.91 20.26 3.89
N ILE A 300 -5.66 19.25 3.43
CA ILE A 300 -5.27 18.40 2.29
C ILE A 300 -5.08 19.25 1.04
N VAL A 301 -6.05 20.09 0.68
CA VAL A 301 -5.97 20.97 -0.50
C VAL A 301 -4.75 21.90 -0.43
N LYS A 302 -4.41 22.40 0.76
CA LYS A 302 -3.31 23.33 0.96
C LYS A 302 -1.93 22.65 1.02
N GLY A 303 -1.85 21.46 1.58
CA GLY A 303 -0.61 20.77 1.92
C GLY A 303 -0.26 19.58 1.02
N HIS A 304 -1.25 18.89 0.50
CA HIS A 304 -1.03 17.75 -0.37
C HIS A 304 -0.91 18.23 -1.82
N ARG A 305 0.31 18.21 -2.35
CA ARG A 305 0.53 18.51 -3.76
C ARG A 305 -0.15 17.43 -4.60
N GLU A 306 -1.01 17.85 -5.51
CA GLU A 306 -1.59 16.95 -6.52
C GLU A 306 -0.46 16.43 -7.41
N VAL A 307 0.04 15.26 -7.09
CA VAL A 307 1.06 14.60 -7.89
C VAL A 307 0.43 13.34 -8.44
N GLY A 308 0.11 13.34 -9.72
CA GLY A 308 -0.21 12.12 -10.45
C GLY A 308 1.03 11.23 -10.59
N ASN A 309 0.94 10.24 -11.49
CA ASN A 309 2.02 9.27 -11.67
C ASN A 309 3.19 9.79 -12.52
N GLU A 310 3.13 11.01 -13.07
CA GLU A 310 4.10 11.55 -14.04
C GLU A 310 5.52 11.60 -13.48
N ARG A 311 5.67 11.99 -12.21
CA ARG A 311 6.97 12.01 -11.56
C ARG A 311 7.57 10.61 -11.43
N LEU A 312 6.74 9.61 -11.10
CA LEU A 312 7.17 8.21 -11.05
C LEU A 312 7.65 7.76 -12.42
N TYR A 313 6.86 8.00 -13.48
CA TYR A 313 7.23 7.61 -14.85
C TYR A 313 8.54 8.25 -15.28
N THR A 314 8.72 9.55 -15.04
CA THR A 314 9.96 10.28 -15.36
C THR A 314 11.17 9.68 -14.65
N ILE A 315 11.03 9.30 -13.36
CA ILE A 315 12.11 8.71 -12.59
C ILE A 315 12.43 7.31 -13.11
N VAL A 316 11.42 6.48 -13.34
CA VAL A 316 11.60 5.11 -13.86
C VAL A 316 12.28 5.13 -15.23
N ASP A 317 11.85 5.99 -16.15
CA ASP A 317 12.48 6.17 -17.47
C ASP A 317 13.94 6.62 -17.35
N SER A 318 14.22 7.56 -16.46
CA SER A 318 15.58 8.02 -16.21
C SER A 318 16.49 6.91 -15.69
N LEU A 319 15.98 6.10 -14.75
CA LEU A 319 16.70 4.95 -14.20
C LEU A 319 16.93 3.87 -15.28
N ALA A 320 15.91 3.54 -16.08
CA ALA A 320 16.02 2.58 -17.18
C ALA A 320 17.14 2.98 -18.17
N ARG A 321 17.12 4.23 -18.64
CA ARG A 321 18.16 4.78 -19.53
C ARG A 321 19.54 4.77 -18.88
N ARG A 322 19.64 5.06 -17.58
CA ARG A 322 20.92 5.02 -16.84
C ARG A 322 21.51 3.61 -16.80
N PHE A 323 20.70 2.61 -16.51
CA PHE A 323 21.14 1.22 -16.43
C PHE A 323 21.46 0.63 -17.81
N GLU A 324 20.67 0.94 -18.85
CA GLU A 324 20.99 0.58 -20.22
C GLU A 324 22.34 1.10 -20.68
N LYS A 325 22.63 2.40 -20.44
CA LYS A 325 23.94 3.00 -20.76
C LYS A 325 25.09 2.32 -20.02
N LYS A 326 24.87 1.92 -18.76
CA LYS A 326 25.87 1.21 -17.95
C LYS A 326 26.13 -0.19 -18.53
N ALA A 327 25.10 -0.93 -18.94
CA ALA A 327 25.23 -2.24 -19.58
C ALA A 327 26.02 -2.16 -20.87
N LYS A 328 25.64 -1.28 -21.81
CA LYS A 328 26.37 -1.06 -23.07
C LYS A 328 27.85 -0.67 -22.90
N LYS A 329 28.17 0.08 -21.81
CA LYS A 329 29.55 0.43 -21.51
C LYS A 329 30.35 -0.75 -20.96
N SER A 330 29.74 -1.63 -20.20
CA SER A 330 30.35 -2.86 -19.69
C SER A 330 30.66 -3.84 -20.82
N GLU A 331 29.72 -4.06 -21.75
CA GLU A 331 29.90 -4.90 -22.93
C GLU A 331 31.07 -4.42 -23.80
N LYS A 332 31.14 -3.10 -24.08
CA LYS A 332 32.23 -2.52 -24.85
C LYS A 332 33.61 -2.63 -24.17
N ARG A 333 33.67 -2.68 -22.84
CA ARG A 333 34.92 -2.92 -22.11
C ARG A 333 35.33 -4.38 -22.18
N GLY A 334 34.42 -5.33 -21.96
CA GLY A 334 34.70 -6.74 -22.09
C GLY A 334 35.16 -7.16 -23.49
N LEU A 335 34.63 -6.51 -24.56
CA LEU A 335 35.08 -6.71 -25.95
C LEU A 335 36.44 -6.10 -26.27
N ARG A 336 36.98 -5.20 -25.43
CA ARG A 336 38.32 -4.61 -25.62
C ARG A 336 39.43 -5.34 -24.82
N GLU A 337 39.02 -6.14 -23.84
CA GLU A 337 39.90 -6.89 -22.96
C GLU A 337 39.97 -8.40 -23.34
N ALA A 338 39.14 -8.83 -24.31
CA ALA A 338 39.17 -10.14 -24.98
C ALA A 338 39.85 -10.03 -26.36
#